data_24e7c244c26e8faa3b3641732d6908ea
#
_entry.id   24e7c244c26e8faa3b3641732d6908ea
#
_cell.length_a   1.000
_cell.length_b   1.000
_cell.length_c   1.000
_cell.angle_alpha   90.00
_cell.angle_beta   90.00
_cell.angle_gamma   90.00
#
_symmetry.space_group_name_H-M   'P 1'
#
loop_
_entity.id
_entity.type
_entity.pdbx_description
1 polymer ?
#
loop_
_entity_poly.entity_id
_entity_poly.type
_entity_poly.pdbx_seq_one_letter_code
_entity_poly.pdbx_strand_id
1 'polypeptide(L)'
;MPRLHYLIAGLSALGSLTLGMHPHPSGSTDRVLPGTVRVEAQAHVTINLLDDRGVIQQVVREYETPVGIGSGFNVSPDGVVVTATGVVQSGKDVSIYAANRVFAEYFKVKIPADFSRHKLKNPDLNGRLQACYPPQRQNSNCIVTAVTKVTVFPYADPPVPEGYPADLVHTGTSPSAPAVLKLAKGGEDSTLPTVPLGTGLGSGIESTDVVGLPVRPSAKTPPKVETAHLDPPGGRTFKPAERSKLSTFLSNDGDGAAVVDDGKSEVIGLVTGGGGAPETLTPVEDIRAALVAANLTARRGPVDVVYETALASYHNKFYANAIPVLEQVLRLRPDHAVAQDHLRFARANRAKGPSTQANAPAARKPAFVLSPLVLTAIGVVAVGVLIAIAVPLTLRRRRQAGEDGAEGDRTPERMAAAATWPPLGTQAMDAGPPAEGSFPAQRRAPGSGTGPSPVAVVPGSAAGVAGGNGTQVVFCTQCGMRLGKAHRFCGFCGHAVDQ
;
A
#
# COMPACT_ATOMS: atom_id res chain seq x y z
N MET A 1 22.11 -47.83 27.68
CA MET A 1 21.16 -47.37 26.66
C MET A 1 20.64 -45.95 26.84
N PRO A 2 21.26 -45.02 27.58
CA PRO A 2 20.75 -43.64 27.66
C PRO A 2 21.28 -42.68 26.57
N ARG A 3 22.29 -43.05 25.77
CA ARG A 3 22.89 -42.12 24.79
C ARG A 3 22.13 -42.00 23.45
N LEU A 4 21.21 -42.91 23.12
CA LEU A 4 20.44 -42.89 21.89
C LEU A 4 19.27 -41.87 21.97
N HIS A 5 18.73 -41.62 23.13
CA HIS A 5 17.60 -40.68 23.31
C HIS A 5 17.98 -39.21 23.12
N TYR A 6 19.22 -38.83 23.45
CA TYR A 6 19.68 -37.45 23.26
C TYR A 6 19.99 -37.11 21.79
N LEU A 7 20.35 -38.10 20.95
CA LEU A 7 20.56 -37.90 19.51
C LEU A 7 19.23 -37.69 18.76
N ILE A 8 18.15 -38.36 19.19
CA ILE A 8 16.83 -38.23 18.56
C ILE A 8 16.19 -36.87 18.97
N ALA A 9 16.38 -36.44 20.22
CA ALA A 9 15.91 -35.12 20.68
C ALA A 9 16.64 -33.94 20.00
N GLY A 10 17.95 -34.10 19.73
CA GLY A 10 18.75 -33.10 19.01
C GLY A 10 18.37 -32.93 17.53
N LEU A 11 18.01 -34.01 16.85
CA LEU A 11 17.54 -33.98 15.45
C LEU A 11 16.13 -33.39 15.33
N SER A 12 15.27 -33.60 16.30
CA SER A 12 13.93 -33.01 16.31
C SER A 12 13.94 -31.48 16.55
N ALA A 13 14.91 -30.96 17.31
CA ALA A 13 15.09 -29.53 17.54
C ALA A 13 15.67 -28.79 16.32
N LEU A 14 16.49 -29.43 15.50
CA LEU A 14 17.00 -28.87 14.25
C LEU A 14 15.96 -28.87 13.11
N GLY A 15 15.00 -29.80 13.12
CA GLY A 15 13.92 -29.85 12.14
C GLY A 15 12.84 -28.78 12.36
N SER A 16 12.71 -28.22 13.57
CA SER A 16 11.69 -27.20 13.86
C SER A 16 12.11 -25.76 13.52
N LEU A 17 13.39 -25.53 13.19
CA LEU A 17 13.93 -24.21 12.85
C LEU A 17 13.85 -23.87 11.35
N THR A 18 13.41 -24.82 10.50
CA THR A 18 13.33 -24.61 9.04
C THR A 18 11.92 -24.43 8.51
N LEU A 19 10.89 -24.46 9.36
CA LEU A 19 9.49 -24.30 8.98
C LEU A 19 9.01 -22.88 9.27
N GLY A 20 9.42 -21.90 8.46
CA GLY A 20 8.84 -20.57 8.59
C GLY A 20 9.60 -19.40 8.03
N MET A 21 10.77 -19.62 7.45
CA MET A 21 11.47 -18.53 6.76
C MET A 21 11.19 -18.63 5.26
N HIS A 22 10.08 -18.02 4.82
CA HIS A 22 9.98 -17.60 3.44
C HIS A 22 11.09 -16.55 3.22
N PRO A 23 11.96 -16.69 2.19
CA PRO A 23 12.96 -15.69 1.89
C PRO A 23 12.22 -14.42 1.44
N HIS A 24 12.12 -13.44 2.33
CA HIS A 24 11.68 -12.11 1.93
C HIS A 24 12.71 -11.54 0.97
N PRO A 25 12.32 -10.99 -0.18
CA PRO A 25 13.22 -10.12 -0.90
C PRO A 25 13.57 -8.97 0.05
N SER A 26 14.83 -8.87 0.45
CA SER A 26 15.28 -7.80 1.34
C SER A 26 14.94 -6.46 0.72
N GLY A 27 14.13 -5.65 1.40
CA GLY A 27 13.73 -4.33 0.94
C GLY A 27 12.40 -4.25 0.20
N SER A 28 11.52 -5.27 0.30
CA SER A 28 10.16 -5.24 -0.28
C SER A 28 9.37 -4.01 0.12
N THR A 29 9.53 -3.52 1.35
CA THR A 29 8.82 -2.36 1.88
C THR A 29 9.56 -1.03 1.71
N ASP A 30 10.83 -1.02 1.32
CA ASP A 30 11.67 0.21 1.26
C ASP A 30 11.10 1.28 0.32
N ARG A 31 10.37 0.90 -0.74
CA ARG A 31 9.71 1.84 -1.64
C ARG A 31 8.44 2.45 -1.05
N VAL A 32 7.84 1.81 -0.05
CA VAL A 32 6.55 2.19 0.54
C VAL A 32 6.76 2.96 1.86
N LEU A 33 7.73 2.54 2.66
CA LEU A 33 8.03 3.13 3.96
C LEU A 33 8.09 4.66 3.96
N PRO A 34 8.78 5.33 3.00
CA PRO A 34 8.90 6.79 3.03
C PRO A 34 7.58 7.53 2.87
N GLY A 35 6.62 6.93 2.16
CA GLY A 35 5.29 7.50 1.93
C GLY A 35 4.25 7.11 2.99
N THR A 36 4.63 6.31 3.99
CA THR A 36 3.72 5.89 5.07
C THR A 36 3.47 7.04 6.04
N VAL A 37 2.23 7.19 6.48
CA VAL A 37 1.82 8.26 7.39
C VAL A 37 0.91 7.72 8.50
N ARG A 38 0.87 8.44 9.63
CA ARG A 38 -0.18 8.32 10.64
C ARG A 38 -1.23 9.40 10.39
N VAL A 39 -2.49 9.05 10.59
CA VAL A 39 -3.63 9.96 10.44
C VAL A 39 -4.37 10.02 11.77
N GLU A 40 -4.60 11.22 12.28
CA GLU A 40 -5.39 11.48 13.48
C GLU A 40 -6.53 12.45 13.16
N ALA A 41 -7.74 12.05 13.48
CA ALA A 41 -8.93 12.87 13.33
C ALA A 41 -9.48 13.27 14.71
N GLN A 42 -9.68 14.55 14.94
CA GLN A 42 -10.25 15.12 16.16
C GLN A 42 -11.47 15.97 15.81
N ALA A 43 -12.54 15.83 16.58
CA ALA A 43 -13.68 16.73 16.48
C ALA A 43 -13.52 17.87 17.47
N HIS A 44 -13.59 19.09 16.93
CA HIS A 44 -13.82 20.30 17.72
C HIS A 44 -15.32 20.52 17.76
N VAL A 45 -15.90 20.40 18.95
CA VAL A 45 -17.35 20.40 19.16
C VAL A 45 -17.73 21.60 20.01
N THR A 46 -18.52 22.50 19.45
CA THR A 46 -19.13 23.60 20.19
C THR A 46 -20.57 23.23 20.53
N ILE A 47 -20.91 23.23 21.80
CA ILE A 47 -22.30 23.05 22.28
C ILE A 47 -22.80 24.32 22.96
N ASN A 48 -23.99 24.74 22.55
CA ASN A 48 -24.73 25.84 23.14
C ASN A 48 -25.95 25.26 23.83
N LEU A 49 -25.97 25.34 25.16
CA LEU A 49 -27.06 24.86 26.01
C LEU A 49 -27.82 26.05 26.54
N LEU A 50 -29.15 26.09 26.33
CA LEU A 50 -30.07 27.10 26.93
C LEU A 50 -30.68 26.50 28.20
N ASP A 51 -30.38 27.06 29.35
CA ASP A 51 -31.04 26.73 30.63
C ASP A 51 -32.13 27.77 30.93
N ASP A 52 -33.37 27.30 30.92
CA ASP A 52 -34.57 28.08 31.13
C ASP A 52 -35.27 27.83 32.50
N ARG A 53 -34.57 27.17 33.45
CA ARG A 53 -35.11 26.83 34.80
C ARG A 53 -35.13 27.98 35.79
N GLY A 54 -35.09 29.19 35.36
CA GLY A 54 -35.07 30.39 36.15
C GLY A 54 -34.79 31.58 35.26
N VAL A 55 -33.74 32.36 35.57
CA VAL A 55 -33.24 33.33 34.61
C VAL A 55 -32.61 32.56 33.45
N ILE A 56 -33.06 32.87 32.21
CA ILE A 56 -32.55 32.23 31.02
C ILE A 56 -31.02 32.41 30.92
N GLN A 57 -30.29 31.34 30.89
CA GLN A 57 -28.83 31.32 30.78
C GLN A 57 -28.39 30.57 29.55
N GLN A 58 -27.52 31.17 28.77
CA GLN A 58 -26.85 30.51 27.65
C GLN A 58 -25.47 30.02 28.09
N VAL A 59 -25.25 28.74 27.97
CA VAL A 59 -24.00 28.09 28.33
C VAL A 59 -23.31 27.57 27.05
N VAL A 60 -22.22 28.20 26.68
CA VAL A 60 -21.39 27.74 25.52
C VAL A 60 -20.19 27.04 26.06
N ARG A 61 -19.91 25.84 25.49
CA ARG A 61 -18.70 25.03 25.79
C ARG A 61 -18.12 24.48 24.50
N GLU A 62 -16.80 24.35 24.51
CA GLU A 62 -16.05 23.77 23.43
C GLU A 62 -15.29 22.54 23.95
N TYR A 63 -15.32 21.49 23.17
CA TYR A 63 -14.67 20.24 23.52
C TYR A 63 -13.88 19.72 22.33
N GLU A 64 -12.72 19.11 22.60
CA GLU A 64 -12.01 18.33 21.63
C GLU A 64 -12.09 16.85 22.00
N THR A 65 -12.35 15.99 21.01
CA THR A 65 -12.45 14.57 21.23
C THR A 65 -11.89 13.81 20.03
N PRO A 66 -11.12 12.71 20.25
CA PRO A 66 -10.64 11.90 19.16
C PRO A 66 -11.81 11.22 18.43
N VAL A 67 -11.86 11.38 17.13
CA VAL A 67 -12.81 10.72 16.23
C VAL A 67 -12.24 9.38 15.79
N GLY A 68 -11.01 9.39 15.29
CA GLY A 68 -10.32 8.20 14.86
C GLY A 68 -8.82 8.41 14.75
N ILE A 69 -8.11 7.30 14.80
CA ILE A 69 -6.66 7.24 14.66
C ILE A 69 -6.36 6.05 13.77
N GLY A 70 -5.38 6.18 12.88
CA GLY A 70 -4.97 5.10 12.02
C GLY A 70 -3.72 5.42 11.21
N SER A 71 -3.45 4.57 10.26
CA SER A 71 -2.38 4.72 9.29
C SER A 71 -2.93 5.19 7.95
N GLY A 72 -2.04 5.56 7.07
CA GLY A 72 -2.32 5.93 5.70
C GLY A 72 -1.05 5.99 4.88
N PHE A 73 -1.15 6.43 3.66
CA PHE A 73 0.00 6.59 2.78
C PHE A 73 -0.20 7.72 1.78
N ASN A 74 0.88 8.40 1.48
CA ASN A 74 0.91 9.49 0.51
C ASN A 74 1.05 8.96 -0.91
N VAL A 75 0.18 9.41 -1.82
CA VAL A 75 0.14 8.95 -3.22
C VAL A 75 0.51 10.03 -4.23
N SER A 76 0.76 11.27 -3.77
CA SER A 76 1.20 12.36 -4.64
C SER A 76 2.18 13.28 -3.91
N PRO A 77 3.26 13.75 -4.55
CA PRO A 77 4.32 14.51 -3.89
C PRO A 77 3.87 15.88 -3.34
N ASP A 78 2.69 16.34 -3.73
CA ASP A 78 2.03 17.54 -3.20
C ASP A 78 1.07 17.25 -2.04
N GLY A 79 1.13 16.04 -1.46
CA GLY A 79 0.42 15.68 -0.25
C GLY A 79 -1.03 15.23 -0.45
N VAL A 80 -1.26 14.28 -1.36
CA VAL A 80 -2.52 13.53 -1.43
C VAL A 80 -2.34 12.24 -0.63
N VAL A 81 -3.08 12.11 0.46
CA VAL A 81 -3.00 10.98 1.38
C VAL A 81 -4.26 10.13 1.29
N VAL A 82 -4.07 8.82 1.31
CA VAL A 82 -5.15 7.83 1.37
C VAL A 82 -5.12 7.14 2.73
N THR A 83 -6.30 6.98 3.32
CA THR A 83 -6.55 6.22 4.56
C THR A 83 -7.91 5.55 4.48
N ALA A 84 -8.36 4.89 5.56
CA ALA A 84 -9.72 4.37 5.64
C ALA A 84 -10.71 5.44 6.11
N THR A 85 -11.95 5.39 5.59
CA THR A 85 -13.02 6.32 6.00
C THR A 85 -13.27 6.24 7.52
N GLY A 86 -13.19 5.05 8.13
CA GLY A 86 -13.35 4.86 9.58
C GLY A 86 -12.33 5.59 10.45
N VAL A 87 -11.14 5.93 9.88
CA VAL A 87 -10.09 6.71 10.57
C VAL A 87 -10.50 8.18 10.69
N VAL A 88 -11.15 8.73 9.67
CA VAL A 88 -11.49 10.17 9.61
C VAL A 88 -12.95 10.47 9.90
N GLN A 89 -13.81 9.46 9.79
CA GLN A 89 -15.25 9.54 10.02
C GLN A 89 -15.71 8.30 10.78
N SER A 90 -15.50 8.31 12.11
CA SER A 90 -15.99 7.22 12.94
C SER A 90 -17.51 7.30 13.13
N GLY A 91 -18.14 6.15 13.39
CA GLY A 91 -19.56 6.09 13.76
C GLY A 91 -19.88 6.67 15.14
N LYS A 92 -18.93 7.32 15.81
CA LYS A 92 -19.09 7.96 17.12
C LYS A 92 -19.82 9.30 16.95
N ASP A 93 -20.95 9.44 17.63
CA ASP A 93 -21.70 10.69 17.59
C ASP A 93 -21.13 11.70 18.61
N VAL A 94 -20.35 12.64 18.10
CA VAL A 94 -19.69 13.68 18.92
C VAL A 94 -20.69 14.60 19.62
N SER A 95 -21.93 14.69 19.14
CA SER A 95 -22.99 15.48 19.79
C SER A 95 -23.42 14.84 21.11
N ILE A 96 -23.43 13.51 21.19
CA ILE A 96 -23.70 12.77 22.44
C ILE A 96 -22.58 13.06 23.45
N TYR A 97 -21.32 12.99 23.02
CA TYR A 97 -20.18 13.32 23.87
C TYR A 97 -20.27 14.73 24.44
N ALA A 98 -20.56 15.73 23.59
CA ALA A 98 -20.69 17.13 24.02
C ALA A 98 -21.85 17.32 24.99
N ALA A 99 -23.02 16.69 24.75
CA ALA A 99 -24.15 16.72 25.65
C ALA A 99 -23.80 16.10 27.01
N ASN A 100 -23.15 14.94 27.06
CA ASN A 100 -22.70 14.31 28.31
C ASN A 100 -21.77 15.25 29.08
N ARG A 101 -20.80 15.85 28.40
CA ARG A 101 -19.82 16.75 29.00
C ARG A 101 -20.46 18.02 29.60
N VAL A 102 -21.27 18.73 28.82
CA VAL A 102 -21.87 19.96 29.29
C VAL A 102 -22.84 19.75 30.46
N PHE A 103 -23.58 18.60 30.45
CA PHE A 103 -24.46 18.26 31.58
C PHE A 103 -23.66 17.92 32.84
N ALA A 104 -22.60 17.12 32.74
CA ALA A 104 -21.73 16.81 33.86
C ALA A 104 -21.11 18.08 34.46
N GLU A 105 -20.65 19.01 33.63
CA GLU A 105 -19.95 20.21 34.05
C GLU A 105 -20.88 21.30 34.60
N TYR A 106 -22.00 21.56 33.92
CA TYR A 106 -22.90 22.63 34.30
C TYR A 106 -23.86 22.23 35.41
N PHE A 107 -24.55 21.09 35.28
CA PHE A 107 -25.51 20.61 36.28
C PHE A 107 -24.87 19.80 37.40
N LYS A 108 -23.54 19.56 37.37
CA LYS A 108 -22.78 18.78 38.36
C LYS A 108 -23.32 17.37 38.56
N VAL A 109 -23.83 16.76 37.49
CA VAL A 109 -24.34 15.38 37.47
C VAL A 109 -23.24 14.40 37.06
N LYS A 110 -23.29 13.16 37.58
CA LYS A 110 -22.34 12.12 37.22
C LYS A 110 -22.77 11.48 35.89
N ILE A 111 -22.13 11.85 34.80
CA ILE A 111 -22.26 11.25 33.49
C ILE A 111 -20.85 10.96 32.98
N PRO A 112 -20.58 9.75 32.43
CA PRO A 112 -19.34 9.47 31.73
C PRO A 112 -19.14 10.37 30.50
N ALA A 113 -17.91 10.76 30.24
CA ALA A 113 -17.54 11.52 29.05
C ALA A 113 -17.28 10.54 27.87
N ASP A 114 -18.33 9.87 27.42
CA ASP A 114 -18.31 8.89 26.35
C ASP A 114 -19.34 9.20 25.25
N PHE A 115 -19.43 8.36 24.24
CA PHE A 115 -20.33 8.50 23.10
C PHE A 115 -21.66 7.75 23.28
N SER A 116 -21.95 7.26 24.49
CA SER A 116 -23.16 6.51 24.81
C SER A 116 -24.24 7.44 25.38
N ARG A 117 -25.50 7.10 25.11
CA ARG A 117 -26.62 7.84 25.70
C ARG A 117 -26.86 7.37 27.13
N HIS A 118 -26.91 8.32 28.05
CA HIS A 118 -27.12 8.07 29.47
C HIS A 118 -28.50 8.50 29.93
N LYS A 119 -28.99 7.94 31.04
CA LYS A 119 -30.21 8.34 31.72
C LYS A 119 -29.86 8.88 33.11
N LEU A 120 -30.51 9.96 33.49
CA LEU A 120 -30.36 10.59 34.80
C LEU A 120 -31.50 10.17 35.73
N LYS A 121 -31.22 10.12 37.04
CA LYS A 121 -32.24 9.84 38.06
C LYS A 121 -33.26 10.97 38.22
N ASN A 122 -32.81 12.22 38.04
CA ASN A 122 -33.71 13.38 38.05
C ASN A 122 -34.48 13.44 36.74
N PRO A 123 -35.84 13.33 36.74
CA PRO A 123 -36.64 13.25 35.52
C PRO A 123 -36.58 14.51 34.67
N ASP A 124 -36.50 15.72 35.27
CA ASP A 124 -36.40 16.96 34.53
C ASP A 124 -35.07 17.07 33.80
N LEU A 125 -33.95 16.86 34.50
CA LEU A 125 -32.62 16.85 33.87
C LEU A 125 -32.48 15.77 32.86
N ASN A 126 -33.12 14.60 33.10
CA ASN A 126 -33.12 13.51 32.11
C ASN A 126 -33.85 13.90 30.84
N GLY A 127 -35.04 14.50 30.94
CA GLY A 127 -35.80 14.99 29.80
C GLY A 127 -34.99 15.98 28.94
N ARG A 128 -34.29 16.90 29.58
CA ARG A 128 -33.40 17.88 28.94
C ARG A 128 -32.20 17.22 28.27
N LEU A 129 -31.54 16.27 28.94
CA LEU A 129 -30.43 15.53 28.37
C LEU A 129 -30.85 14.72 27.12
N GLN A 130 -31.99 14.00 27.22
CA GLN A 130 -32.53 13.28 26.07
C GLN A 130 -32.88 14.16 24.88
N ALA A 131 -33.35 15.41 25.15
CA ALA A 131 -33.62 16.39 24.11
C ALA A 131 -32.35 16.93 23.42
N CYS A 132 -31.19 16.91 24.11
CA CYS A 132 -29.90 17.29 23.56
C CYS A 132 -29.29 16.20 22.70
N TYR A 133 -29.69 14.92 22.84
CA TYR A 133 -29.19 13.87 22.03
C TYR A 133 -29.76 13.86 20.59
N PRO A 134 -28.96 13.53 19.57
CA PRO A 134 -29.43 13.42 18.19
C PRO A 134 -30.49 12.29 18.02
N PRO A 135 -31.45 12.38 17.08
CA PRO A 135 -31.69 13.57 16.28
C PRO A 135 -32.25 14.72 17.15
N GLN A 136 -31.66 15.90 17.03
CA GLN A 136 -32.11 17.05 17.81
C GLN A 136 -33.51 17.45 17.35
N ARG A 137 -34.42 17.59 18.31
CA ARG A 137 -35.79 18.08 18.05
C ARG A 137 -35.77 19.60 17.91
N GLN A 138 -36.76 20.15 17.21
CA GLN A 138 -36.93 21.62 17.07
C GLN A 138 -36.97 22.38 18.41
N ASN A 139 -37.40 21.69 19.47
CA ASN A 139 -37.47 22.23 20.83
C ASN A 139 -36.25 21.82 21.70
N SER A 140 -35.16 21.46 21.09
CA SER A 140 -33.94 21.14 21.84
C SER A 140 -33.35 22.40 22.46
N ASN A 141 -33.02 22.30 23.76
CA ASN A 141 -32.27 23.36 24.45
C ASN A 141 -30.77 23.32 24.14
N CYS A 142 -30.34 22.44 23.23
CA CYS A 142 -28.94 22.28 22.82
C CYS A 142 -28.80 22.50 21.32
N ILE A 143 -27.81 23.29 20.94
CA ILE A 143 -27.33 23.40 19.56
C ILE A 143 -25.89 22.91 19.55
N VAL A 144 -25.57 21.91 18.73
CA VAL A 144 -24.24 21.36 18.62
C VAL A 144 -23.70 21.56 17.20
N THR A 145 -22.51 22.13 17.13
CA THR A 145 -21.75 22.27 15.89
C THR A 145 -20.44 21.53 16.05
N ALA A 146 -20.10 20.67 15.10
CA ALA A 146 -18.85 19.92 15.12
C ALA A 146 -18.08 20.11 13.82
N VAL A 147 -16.77 20.30 13.97
CA VAL A 147 -15.83 20.38 12.85
C VAL A 147 -14.74 19.34 13.09
N THR A 148 -14.55 18.42 12.13
CA THR A 148 -13.48 17.45 12.20
C THR A 148 -12.20 18.07 11.64
N LYS A 149 -11.12 18.06 12.43
CA LYS A 149 -9.76 18.42 12.04
C LYS A 149 -8.97 17.15 11.84
N VAL A 150 -8.29 17.04 10.71
CA VAL A 150 -7.43 15.91 10.41
C VAL A 150 -5.98 16.36 10.40
N THR A 151 -5.12 15.60 11.06
CA THR A 151 -3.67 15.83 11.12
C THR A 151 -2.94 14.60 10.61
N VAL A 152 -1.99 14.81 9.73
CA VAL A 152 -1.17 13.76 9.11
C VAL A 152 0.26 13.89 9.59
N PHE A 153 0.82 12.81 10.11
CA PHE A 153 2.19 12.72 10.59
C PHE A 153 3.00 11.85 9.63
N PRO A 154 3.96 12.43 8.88
CA PRO A 154 4.79 11.66 7.94
C PRO A 154 5.85 10.84 8.67
N TYR A 155 6.34 9.80 7.99
CA TYR A 155 7.53 9.05 8.40
C TYR A 155 8.79 9.86 8.03
N ALA A 156 9.20 10.73 8.93
CA ALA A 156 10.29 11.69 8.72
C ALA A 156 11.28 11.72 9.90
N ASP A 157 12.55 12.00 9.63
CA ASP A 157 13.61 12.20 10.62
C ASP A 157 14.41 13.50 10.27
N PRO A 158 14.34 14.57 11.07
CA PRO A 158 13.61 14.69 12.34
C PRO A 158 12.08 14.61 12.15
N PRO A 159 11.36 14.08 13.15
CA PRO A 159 9.90 13.97 13.09
C PRO A 159 9.25 15.36 13.09
N VAL A 160 8.05 15.44 12.49
CA VAL A 160 7.19 16.63 12.51
C VAL A 160 6.16 16.44 13.64
N PRO A 161 6.41 16.94 14.86
CA PRO A 161 5.62 16.59 16.05
C PRO A 161 4.19 17.14 16.01
N GLU A 162 3.95 18.25 15.34
CA GLU A 162 2.62 18.84 15.15
C GLU A 162 1.88 18.23 13.95
N GLY A 163 2.58 17.47 13.10
CA GLY A 163 2.03 16.96 11.85
C GLY A 163 1.65 18.06 10.87
N TYR A 164 0.98 17.65 9.80
CA TYR A 164 0.44 18.56 8.79
C TYR A 164 -1.09 18.54 8.83
N PRO A 165 -1.75 19.71 8.90
CA PRO A 165 -3.21 19.78 8.76
C PRO A 165 -3.61 19.30 7.36
N ALA A 166 -4.72 18.56 7.29
CA ALA A 166 -5.24 18.03 6.05
C ALA A 166 -6.74 18.26 5.91
N ASP A 167 -7.16 18.59 4.70
CA ASP A 167 -8.56 18.71 4.33
C ASP A 167 -9.09 17.34 3.87
N LEU A 168 -10.29 16.99 4.33
CA LEU A 168 -11.00 15.81 3.90
C LEU A 168 -11.69 16.08 2.56
N VAL A 169 -11.13 15.52 1.46
CA VAL A 169 -11.62 15.77 0.10
C VAL A 169 -12.69 14.77 -0.30
N HIS A 170 -12.53 13.49 0.08
CA HIS A 170 -13.48 12.44 -0.26
C HIS A 170 -13.53 11.38 0.85
N THR A 171 -14.74 10.86 1.10
CA THR A 171 -14.99 9.69 1.95
C THR A 171 -15.88 8.71 1.23
N GLY A 172 -15.67 7.43 1.48
CA GLY A 172 -16.58 6.40 1.01
C GLY A 172 -17.81 6.24 1.92
N THR A 173 -18.70 5.33 1.56
CA THR A 173 -19.97 5.08 2.26
C THR A 173 -19.85 4.08 3.41
N SER A 174 -18.73 3.36 3.52
CA SER A 174 -18.46 2.42 4.60
C SER A 174 -17.17 2.76 5.34
N PRO A 175 -17.00 2.38 6.61
CA PRO A 175 -15.76 2.60 7.35
C PRO A 175 -14.50 2.01 6.68
N SER A 176 -14.67 0.91 5.94
CA SER A 176 -13.58 0.26 5.20
C SER A 176 -13.27 0.90 3.84
N ALA A 177 -14.15 1.77 3.34
CA ALA A 177 -13.91 2.44 2.06
C ALA A 177 -12.73 3.43 2.17
N PRO A 178 -12.04 3.75 1.06
CA PRO A 178 -10.97 4.73 1.07
C PRO A 178 -11.48 6.14 1.38
N ALA A 179 -10.73 6.87 2.18
CA ALA A 179 -10.83 8.32 2.33
C ALA A 179 -9.62 8.99 1.68
N VAL A 180 -9.84 10.13 1.05
CA VAL A 180 -8.80 10.92 0.39
C VAL A 180 -8.67 12.26 1.10
N LEU A 181 -7.46 12.54 1.52
CA LEU A 181 -7.06 13.77 2.20
C LEU A 181 -6.13 14.58 1.31
N LYS A 182 -6.19 15.90 1.45
CA LYS A 182 -5.21 16.81 0.86
C LYS A 182 -4.53 17.60 1.96
N LEU A 183 -3.21 17.54 2.03
CA LEU A 183 -2.47 18.37 2.98
C LEU A 183 -2.69 19.85 2.67
N ALA A 184 -3.06 20.61 3.67
CA ALA A 184 -3.21 22.07 3.58
C ALA A 184 -1.84 22.78 3.63
N LYS A 185 -0.82 22.11 4.20
CA LYS A 185 0.56 22.59 4.30
C LYS A 185 1.52 21.40 4.22
N GLY A 186 2.78 21.65 3.85
CA GLY A 186 3.85 20.66 3.82
C GLY A 186 3.98 19.88 2.50
N GLY A 187 3.11 20.16 1.52
CA GLY A 187 3.16 19.60 0.17
C GLY A 187 3.46 20.61 -0.93
N GLU A 188 3.76 21.86 -0.56
CA GLU A 188 3.92 22.98 -1.51
C GLU A 188 5.07 22.76 -2.50
N ASP A 189 6.17 22.19 -2.03
CA ASP A 189 7.36 21.94 -2.84
C ASP A 189 7.26 20.68 -3.71
N SER A 190 6.17 19.94 -3.60
CA SER A 190 5.98 18.66 -4.29
C SER A 190 7.15 17.68 -4.11
N THR A 191 7.71 17.63 -2.89
CA THR A 191 8.85 16.78 -2.52
C THR A 191 8.51 15.69 -1.52
N LEU A 192 7.25 15.56 -1.12
CA LEU A 192 6.83 14.51 -0.20
C LEU A 192 7.04 13.13 -0.85
N PRO A 193 7.64 12.18 -0.11
CA PRO A 193 7.75 10.81 -0.59
C PRO A 193 6.37 10.19 -0.82
N THR A 194 6.24 9.39 -1.87
CA THR A 194 4.98 8.74 -2.22
C THR A 194 5.14 7.22 -2.33
N VAL A 195 4.03 6.50 -2.19
CA VAL A 195 4.02 5.06 -2.43
C VAL A 195 3.67 4.76 -3.89
N PRO A 196 4.26 3.72 -4.51
CA PRO A 196 3.84 3.23 -5.81
C PRO A 196 2.52 2.45 -5.67
N LEU A 197 1.51 2.79 -6.47
CA LEU A 197 0.26 2.03 -6.53
C LEU A 197 0.37 0.91 -7.57
N GLY A 198 0.18 -0.33 -7.14
CA GLY A 198 0.16 -1.52 -7.98
C GLY A 198 -1.05 -1.61 -8.89
N THR A 199 -1.12 -2.65 -9.71
CA THR A 199 -2.21 -2.85 -10.68
C THR A 199 -3.43 -3.57 -10.12
N GLY A 200 -3.35 -4.08 -8.90
CA GLY A 200 -4.43 -4.81 -8.23
C GLY A 200 -4.01 -6.20 -7.77
N LEU A 201 -4.99 -6.97 -7.30
CA LEU A 201 -4.80 -8.34 -6.85
C LEU A 201 -4.61 -9.27 -8.05
N GLY A 202 -3.35 -9.57 -8.40
CA GLY A 202 -3.00 -10.50 -9.47
C GLY A 202 -2.71 -11.91 -8.98
N SER A 203 -2.79 -12.90 -9.88
CA SER A 203 -2.48 -14.31 -9.58
C SER A 203 -0.99 -14.61 -9.32
N GLY A 204 -0.12 -13.61 -9.44
CA GLY A 204 1.33 -13.77 -9.26
C GLY A 204 1.85 -13.17 -7.94
N ILE A 205 0.98 -12.80 -7.01
CA ILE A 205 1.39 -12.32 -5.69
C ILE A 205 1.69 -13.53 -4.83
N GLU A 206 2.94 -13.67 -4.37
CA GLU A 206 3.39 -14.80 -3.54
C GLU A 206 3.23 -14.49 -2.04
N SER A 207 3.47 -13.26 -1.64
CA SER A 207 3.35 -12.76 -0.27
C SER A 207 3.02 -11.28 -0.25
N THR A 208 2.53 -10.80 0.89
CA THR A 208 2.20 -9.39 1.09
C THR A 208 2.69 -8.90 2.44
N ASP A 209 3.09 -7.63 2.50
CA ASP A 209 3.37 -6.92 3.74
C ASP A 209 2.29 -5.88 4.03
N VAL A 210 1.90 -5.75 5.28
CA VAL A 210 1.09 -4.61 5.75
C VAL A 210 2.02 -3.63 6.44
N VAL A 211 1.95 -2.36 6.05
CA VAL A 211 2.88 -1.31 6.49
C VAL A 211 2.10 -0.14 7.05
N GLY A 212 2.32 0.20 8.31
CA GLY A 212 1.65 1.31 8.99
C GLY A 212 2.52 2.07 9.98
N LEU A 213 2.06 3.25 10.38
CA LEU A 213 2.71 4.11 11.36
C LEU A 213 1.79 4.28 12.59
N PRO A 214 1.75 3.30 13.51
CA PRO A 214 0.78 3.26 14.61
C PRO A 214 1.08 4.27 15.72
N VAL A 215 2.34 4.66 15.90
CA VAL A 215 2.77 5.53 17.00
C VAL A 215 2.98 6.96 16.50
N ARG A 216 2.40 7.94 17.21
CA ARG A 216 2.60 9.36 16.90
C ARG A 216 4.08 9.74 17.07
N PRO A 217 4.74 10.23 16.00
CA PRO A 217 6.12 10.69 16.10
C PRO A 217 6.23 11.93 16.99
N SER A 218 7.33 12.02 17.75
CA SER A 218 7.64 13.19 18.57
C SER A 218 9.15 13.35 18.68
N ALA A 219 9.63 14.46 19.20
CA ALA A 219 11.06 14.68 19.44
C ALA A 219 11.70 13.60 20.36
N LYS A 220 10.89 12.96 21.22
CA LYS A 220 11.35 11.88 22.12
C LYS A 220 11.06 10.49 21.59
N THR A 221 10.14 10.36 20.65
CA THR A 221 9.69 9.09 20.08
C THR A 221 9.87 9.19 18.56
N PRO A 222 10.99 8.70 18.02
CA PRO A 222 11.20 8.71 16.58
C PRO A 222 10.10 7.90 15.88
N PRO A 223 9.79 8.21 14.62
CA PRO A 223 8.77 7.47 13.88
C PRO A 223 9.15 6.00 13.79
N LYS A 224 8.21 5.13 14.14
CA LYS A 224 8.38 3.68 14.09
C LYS A 224 7.29 3.09 13.20
N VAL A 225 7.71 2.47 12.10
CA VAL A 225 6.82 1.70 11.25
C VAL A 225 6.63 0.32 11.86
N GLU A 226 5.39 -0.17 11.86
CA GLU A 226 5.08 -1.58 12.08
C GLU A 226 4.76 -2.27 10.77
N THR A 227 5.20 -3.52 10.64
CA THR A 227 4.94 -4.35 9.48
C THR A 227 4.39 -5.71 9.91
N ALA A 228 3.45 -6.25 9.15
CA ALA A 228 2.95 -7.60 9.30
C ALA A 228 3.08 -8.34 7.98
N HIS A 229 3.78 -9.47 7.99
CA HIS A 229 3.93 -10.32 6.82
C HIS A 229 2.81 -11.34 6.74
N LEU A 230 2.18 -11.44 5.58
CA LEU A 230 0.97 -12.21 5.34
C LEU A 230 1.05 -13.02 4.04
N ASP A 231 0.34 -14.13 4.04
CA ASP A 231 -0.02 -14.81 2.80
C ASP A 231 -0.90 -13.92 1.92
N PRO A 232 -0.88 -14.07 0.58
CA PRO A 232 -1.71 -13.30 -0.31
C PRO A 232 -3.19 -13.42 0.06
N PRO A 233 -3.94 -12.30 0.07
CA PRO A 233 -5.37 -12.32 0.34
C PRO A 233 -6.14 -13.00 -0.80
N GLY A 234 -7.19 -13.75 -0.45
CA GLY A 234 -8.11 -14.36 -1.41
C GLY A 234 -9.20 -13.39 -1.88
N GLY A 235 -8.83 -12.21 -2.39
CA GLY A 235 -9.73 -11.12 -2.71
C GLY A 235 -9.81 -10.09 -1.59
N ARG A 236 -11.02 -9.69 -1.17
CA ARG A 236 -11.20 -8.68 -0.10
C ARG A 236 -11.04 -9.24 1.32
N THR A 237 -10.73 -10.51 1.47
CA THR A 237 -10.63 -11.17 2.79
C THR A 237 -9.30 -11.88 2.95
N PHE A 238 -8.82 -11.91 4.19
CA PHE A 238 -7.63 -12.65 4.55
C PHE A 238 -7.97 -14.05 5.05
N LYS A 239 -7.03 -14.99 4.92
CA LYS A 239 -7.15 -16.34 5.49
C LYS A 239 -7.30 -16.26 7.02
N PRO A 240 -7.98 -17.20 7.68
CA PRO A 240 -8.19 -17.17 9.14
C PRO A 240 -6.89 -17.05 9.96
N ALA A 241 -5.82 -17.73 9.54
CA ALA A 241 -4.51 -17.66 10.21
C ALA A 241 -3.90 -16.24 10.13
N GLU A 242 -4.09 -15.55 9.01
CA GLU A 242 -3.54 -14.21 8.79
C GLU A 242 -4.35 -13.13 9.54
N ARG A 243 -5.64 -13.35 9.75
CA ARG A 243 -6.50 -12.44 10.54
C ARG A 243 -5.99 -12.25 11.96
N SER A 244 -5.43 -13.31 12.60
CA SER A 244 -4.86 -13.19 13.94
C SER A 244 -3.66 -12.24 13.99
N LYS A 245 -2.80 -12.26 12.97
CA LYS A 245 -1.68 -11.32 12.85
C LYS A 245 -2.19 -9.90 12.62
N LEU A 246 -3.18 -9.76 11.74
CA LEU A 246 -3.81 -8.47 11.44
C LEU A 246 -4.55 -7.88 12.62
N SER A 247 -5.29 -8.67 13.40
CA SER A 247 -6.04 -8.15 14.56
C SER A 247 -5.10 -7.52 15.59
N THR A 248 -3.91 -8.09 15.81
CA THR A 248 -2.87 -7.49 16.65
C THR A 248 -2.37 -6.16 16.06
N PHE A 249 -2.10 -6.12 14.76
CA PHE A 249 -1.65 -4.92 14.05
C PHE A 249 -2.72 -3.81 14.09
N LEU A 250 -3.98 -4.16 13.80
CA LEU A 250 -5.11 -3.22 13.77
C LEU A 250 -5.50 -2.71 15.15
N SER A 251 -5.29 -3.52 16.22
CA SER A 251 -5.51 -3.07 17.61
C SER A 251 -4.55 -1.95 18.03
N ASN A 252 -3.47 -1.75 17.28
CA ASN A 252 -2.45 -0.71 17.47
C ASN A 252 -2.61 0.45 16.48
N ASP A 253 -3.85 0.87 16.17
CA ASP A 253 -4.12 1.95 15.21
C ASP A 253 -3.61 1.68 13.78
N GLY A 254 -3.67 0.43 13.34
CA GLY A 254 -3.24 -0.01 12.00
C GLY A 254 -4.27 0.21 10.89
N ASP A 255 -5.49 0.63 11.19
CA ASP A 255 -6.54 0.88 10.17
C ASP A 255 -6.05 1.87 9.11
N GLY A 256 -6.27 1.55 7.84
CA GLY A 256 -5.82 2.37 6.71
C GLY A 256 -4.36 2.13 6.29
N ALA A 257 -3.66 1.18 6.91
CA ALA A 257 -2.30 0.82 6.54
C ALA A 257 -2.22 0.23 5.12
N ALA A 258 -1.10 0.46 4.45
CA ALA A 258 -0.85 -0.04 3.10
C ALA A 258 -0.65 -1.56 3.10
N VAL A 259 -1.29 -2.26 2.17
CA VAL A 259 -0.99 -3.66 1.82
C VAL A 259 -0.12 -3.68 0.57
N VAL A 260 1.04 -4.29 0.66
CA VAL A 260 2.12 -4.22 -0.33
C VAL A 260 2.35 -5.60 -0.93
N ASP A 261 2.47 -5.68 -2.25
CA ASP A 261 2.97 -6.86 -2.98
C ASP A 261 4.49 -6.92 -2.77
N ASP A 262 4.99 -7.95 -2.08
CA ASP A 262 6.42 -8.10 -1.79
C ASP A 262 7.28 -8.23 -3.04
N GLY A 263 6.77 -8.89 -4.06
CA GLY A 263 7.51 -9.11 -5.31
C GLY A 263 7.75 -7.84 -6.11
N LYS A 264 6.83 -6.87 -6.04
CA LYS A 264 6.88 -5.61 -6.80
C LYS A 264 7.15 -4.39 -5.94
N SER A 265 7.01 -4.50 -4.63
CA SER A 265 7.06 -3.37 -3.68
C SER A 265 6.06 -2.26 -4.06
N GLU A 266 4.82 -2.66 -4.40
CA GLU A 266 3.73 -1.77 -4.82
C GLU A 266 2.51 -1.97 -3.92
N VAL A 267 1.80 -0.89 -3.61
CA VAL A 267 0.59 -0.94 -2.79
C VAL A 267 -0.57 -1.51 -3.61
N ILE A 268 -1.14 -2.62 -3.16
CA ILE A 268 -2.27 -3.31 -3.77
C ILE A 268 -3.60 -3.05 -3.07
N GLY A 269 -3.57 -2.34 -1.95
CA GLY A 269 -4.77 -1.95 -1.20
C GLY A 269 -4.45 -1.38 0.16
N LEU A 270 -5.48 -1.20 0.96
CA LEU A 270 -5.37 -0.85 2.38
C LEU A 270 -6.12 -1.86 3.24
N VAL A 271 -5.67 -2.02 4.48
CA VAL A 271 -6.31 -2.91 5.46
C VAL A 271 -7.20 -2.12 6.41
N THR A 272 -8.33 -2.72 6.76
CA THR A 272 -9.26 -2.20 7.77
C THR A 272 -9.83 -3.34 8.60
N GLY A 273 -10.30 -3.03 9.79
CA GLY A 273 -10.93 -3.98 10.71
C GLY A 273 -10.49 -3.72 12.14
N GLY A 274 -10.70 -4.69 13.01
CA GLY A 274 -10.42 -4.54 14.43
C GLY A 274 -11.63 -4.01 15.23
N GLY A 275 -11.50 -3.98 16.56
CA GLY A 275 -12.60 -3.55 17.43
C GLY A 275 -13.88 -4.40 17.32
N GLY A 276 -13.78 -5.63 16.78
CA GLY A 276 -14.91 -6.53 16.52
C GLY A 276 -15.41 -6.56 15.08
N ALA A 277 -14.90 -5.69 14.21
CA ALA A 277 -15.14 -5.77 12.78
C ALA A 277 -14.17 -6.76 12.12
N PRO A 278 -14.59 -7.51 11.08
CA PRO A 278 -13.71 -8.43 10.38
C PRO A 278 -12.61 -7.67 9.63
N GLU A 279 -11.41 -8.24 9.65
CA GLU A 279 -10.26 -7.74 8.93
C GLU A 279 -10.49 -7.89 7.41
N THR A 280 -10.46 -6.77 6.71
CA THR A 280 -10.73 -6.70 5.28
C THR A 280 -9.65 -5.93 4.51
N LEU A 281 -9.47 -6.32 3.27
CA LEU A 281 -8.67 -5.59 2.28
C LEU A 281 -9.58 -4.74 1.40
N THR A 282 -9.31 -3.46 1.35
CA THR A 282 -9.85 -2.57 0.32
C THR A 282 -8.85 -2.47 -0.80
N PRO A 283 -9.16 -2.99 -2.00
CA PRO A 283 -8.19 -3.11 -3.08
C PRO A 283 -7.84 -1.76 -3.71
N VAL A 284 -6.72 -1.72 -4.42
CA VAL A 284 -6.20 -0.49 -5.04
C VAL A 284 -7.12 0.11 -6.10
N GLU A 285 -7.98 -0.69 -6.70
CA GLU A 285 -9.03 -0.23 -7.65
C GLU A 285 -10.01 0.73 -6.96
N ASP A 286 -10.43 0.42 -5.73
CA ASP A 286 -11.30 1.28 -4.93
C ASP A 286 -10.56 2.58 -4.55
N ILE A 287 -9.26 2.48 -4.25
CA ILE A 287 -8.42 3.66 -3.98
C ILE A 287 -8.36 4.57 -5.21
N ARG A 288 -8.14 4.00 -6.40
CA ARG A 288 -8.14 4.77 -7.65
C ARG A 288 -9.51 5.40 -7.94
N ALA A 289 -10.60 4.66 -7.70
CA ALA A 289 -11.95 5.19 -7.85
C ALA A 289 -12.19 6.38 -6.90
N ALA A 290 -11.74 6.29 -5.65
CA ALA A 290 -11.84 7.39 -4.68
C ALA A 290 -11.01 8.62 -5.09
N LEU A 291 -9.81 8.42 -5.62
CA LEU A 291 -8.98 9.50 -6.16
C LEU A 291 -9.66 10.20 -7.36
N VAL A 292 -10.23 9.43 -8.29
CA VAL A 292 -11.00 9.99 -9.42
C VAL A 292 -12.22 10.77 -8.92
N ALA A 293 -12.97 10.24 -7.94
CA ALA A 293 -14.10 10.94 -7.32
C ALA A 293 -13.68 12.25 -6.63
N ALA A 294 -12.46 12.30 -6.09
CA ALA A 294 -11.84 13.48 -5.50
C ALA A 294 -11.26 14.47 -6.54
N ASN A 295 -11.30 14.15 -7.83
CA ASN A 295 -10.59 14.86 -8.91
C ASN A 295 -9.07 14.97 -8.66
N LEU A 296 -8.48 13.95 -8.06
CA LEU A 296 -7.05 13.86 -7.75
C LEU A 296 -6.42 12.66 -8.46
N THR A 297 -5.11 12.72 -8.69
CA THR A 297 -4.35 11.64 -9.32
C THR A 297 -3.14 11.25 -8.50
N ALA A 298 -2.89 9.95 -8.39
CA ALA A 298 -1.64 9.45 -7.84
C ALA A 298 -0.51 9.70 -8.83
N ARG A 299 0.64 10.19 -8.33
CA ARG A 299 1.84 10.42 -9.14
C ARG A 299 3.11 10.29 -8.28
N ARG A 300 4.20 9.88 -8.90
CA ARG A 300 5.49 9.82 -8.26
C ARG A 300 6.21 11.18 -8.34
N GLY A 301 6.93 11.52 -7.30
CA GLY A 301 7.69 12.77 -7.22
C GLY A 301 9.15 12.63 -7.64
N PRO A 302 9.88 13.76 -7.78
CA PRO A 302 11.31 13.73 -8.08
C PRO A 302 12.13 13.05 -6.98
N VAL A 303 11.72 13.14 -5.74
CA VAL A 303 12.36 12.46 -4.60
C VAL A 303 12.29 10.95 -4.77
N ASP A 304 11.12 10.42 -5.15
CA ASP A 304 10.91 8.99 -5.34
C ASP A 304 11.79 8.41 -6.44
N VAL A 305 11.87 9.11 -7.59
CA VAL A 305 12.68 8.68 -8.74
C VAL A 305 14.17 8.57 -8.37
N VAL A 306 14.68 9.57 -7.65
CA VAL A 306 16.09 9.56 -7.19
C VAL A 306 16.29 8.47 -6.14
N TYR A 307 15.33 8.32 -5.23
CA TYR A 307 15.40 7.31 -4.17
C TYR A 307 15.37 5.87 -4.74
N GLU A 308 14.51 5.57 -5.70
CA GLU A 308 14.46 4.26 -6.36
C GLU A 308 15.78 3.93 -7.11
N THR A 309 16.42 4.95 -7.70
CA THR A 309 17.75 4.79 -8.30
C THR A 309 18.80 4.43 -7.23
N ALA A 310 18.71 5.05 -6.04
CA ALA A 310 19.59 4.72 -4.92
C ALA A 310 19.35 3.30 -4.41
N LEU A 311 18.08 2.89 -4.27
CA LEU A 311 17.69 1.54 -3.84
C LEU A 311 18.24 0.46 -4.76
N ALA A 312 18.18 0.65 -6.08
CA ALA A 312 18.74 -0.30 -7.04
C ALA A 312 20.24 -0.57 -6.79
N SER A 313 21.01 0.47 -6.47
CA SER A 313 22.44 0.31 -6.11
C SER A 313 22.60 -0.29 -4.71
N TYR A 314 21.78 0.12 -3.75
CA TYR A 314 21.86 -0.29 -2.36
C TYR A 314 21.57 -1.79 -2.18
N HIS A 315 20.47 -2.30 -2.75
CA HIS A 315 20.10 -3.71 -2.66
C HIS A 315 21.06 -4.63 -3.40
N ASN A 316 21.67 -4.14 -4.48
CA ASN A 316 22.76 -4.86 -5.15
C ASN A 316 24.12 -4.74 -4.43
N LYS A 317 24.14 -4.15 -3.22
CA LYS A 317 25.34 -3.95 -2.39
C LYS A 317 26.40 -3.07 -3.02
N PHE A 318 26.08 -2.30 -4.08
CA PHE A 318 26.96 -1.29 -4.66
C PHE A 318 26.94 0.00 -3.80
N TYR A 319 27.33 -0.11 -2.54
CA TYR A 319 27.21 0.97 -1.57
C TYR A 319 27.95 2.23 -1.98
N ALA A 320 29.12 2.09 -2.60
CA ALA A 320 29.89 3.22 -3.12
C ALA A 320 29.09 4.05 -4.15
N ASN A 321 28.26 3.40 -4.96
CA ASN A 321 27.41 4.05 -5.97
C ASN A 321 26.10 4.57 -5.35
N ALA A 322 25.57 3.88 -4.34
CA ALA A 322 24.35 4.30 -3.65
C ALA A 322 24.55 5.61 -2.85
N ILE A 323 25.73 5.80 -2.22
CA ILE A 323 26.02 6.95 -1.36
C ILE A 323 25.71 8.30 -2.05
N PRO A 324 26.29 8.67 -3.21
CA PRO A 324 26.04 9.98 -3.82
C PRO A 324 24.58 10.18 -4.22
N VAL A 325 23.87 9.09 -4.58
CA VAL A 325 22.44 9.17 -4.96
C VAL A 325 21.56 9.35 -3.71
N LEU A 326 21.86 8.66 -2.60
CA LEU A 326 21.19 8.88 -1.31
C LEU A 326 21.41 10.30 -0.78
N GLU A 327 22.64 10.85 -0.94
CA GLU A 327 22.92 12.25 -0.63
C GLU A 327 22.10 13.21 -1.51
N GLN A 328 21.81 12.85 -2.76
CA GLN A 328 20.94 13.64 -3.62
C GLN A 328 19.48 13.59 -3.14
N VAL A 329 18.98 12.43 -2.68
CA VAL A 329 17.66 12.32 -2.03
C VAL A 329 17.58 13.28 -0.85
N LEU A 330 18.59 13.29 0.03
CA LEU A 330 18.62 14.15 1.21
C LEU A 330 18.79 15.64 0.90
N ARG A 331 19.30 16.00 -0.27
CA ARG A 331 19.28 17.40 -0.74
C ARG A 331 17.88 17.84 -1.17
N LEU A 332 17.09 16.94 -1.75
CA LEU A 332 15.70 17.20 -2.15
C LEU A 332 14.75 17.15 -0.95
N ARG A 333 15.00 16.21 -0.03
CA ARG A 333 14.18 15.98 1.15
C ARG A 333 15.06 15.60 2.35
N PRO A 334 15.53 16.60 3.13
CA PRO A 334 16.47 16.38 4.24
C PRO A 334 15.95 15.45 5.34
N ASP A 335 14.65 15.44 5.59
CA ASP A 335 13.95 14.61 6.59
C ASP A 335 13.53 13.24 6.09
N HIS A 336 14.03 12.76 4.95
CA HIS A 336 13.75 11.44 4.41
C HIS A 336 14.41 10.34 5.26
N ALA A 337 13.69 9.82 6.26
CA ALA A 337 14.20 8.92 7.31
C ALA A 337 14.90 7.67 6.72
N VAL A 338 14.26 6.97 5.79
CA VAL A 338 14.82 5.74 5.21
C VAL A 338 16.09 6.00 4.41
N ALA A 339 16.16 7.11 3.67
CA ALA A 339 17.38 7.47 2.94
C ALA A 339 18.55 7.80 3.89
N GLN A 340 18.27 8.41 5.05
CA GLN A 340 19.29 8.64 6.08
C GLN A 340 19.83 7.33 6.64
N ASP A 341 18.96 6.35 6.92
CA ASP A 341 19.33 5.03 7.44
C ASP A 341 20.17 4.25 6.41
N HIS A 342 19.71 4.23 5.16
CA HIS A 342 20.44 3.59 4.07
C HIS A 342 21.80 4.26 3.83
N LEU A 343 21.88 5.58 3.92
CA LEU A 343 23.15 6.31 3.77
C LEU A 343 24.13 5.95 4.89
N ARG A 344 23.65 5.91 6.16
CA ARG A 344 24.49 5.49 7.30
C ARG A 344 25.01 4.08 7.09
N PHE A 345 24.15 3.14 6.70
CA PHE A 345 24.53 1.76 6.43
C PHE A 345 25.48 1.63 5.25
N ALA A 346 25.21 2.31 4.13
CA ALA A 346 26.05 2.28 2.94
C ALA A 346 27.47 2.82 3.21
N ARG A 347 27.58 3.91 3.99
CA ARG A 347 28.90 4.46 4.40
C ARG A 347 29.66 3.49 5.27
N ALA A 348 29.01 2.82 6.25
CA ALA A 348 29.65 1.84 7.12
C ALA A 348 30.10 0.57 6.37
N ASN A 349 29.45 0.24 5.26
CA ASN A 349 29.72 -0.97 4.49
C ASN A 349 30.37 -0.71 3.11
N ARG A 350 30.83 0.52 2.85
CA ARG A 350 31.36 0.93 1.55
C ARG A 350 32.47 0.00 1.02
N ALA A 351 33.36 -0.47 1.89
CA ALA A 351 34.46 -1.36 1.52
C ALA A 351 34.03 -2.84 1.35
N LYS A 352 32.84 -3.22 1.80
CA LYS A 352 32.34 -4.60 1.75
C LYS A 352 31.54 -4.90 0.48
N GLY A 353 31.14 -3.89 -0.27
CA GLY A 353 30.41 -4.03 -1.52
C GLY A 353 31.32 -4.51 -2.66
N PRO A 354 30.75 -5.10 -3.73
CA PRO A 354 31.52 -5.38 -4.93
C PRO A 354 32.16 -4.08 -5.41
N SER A 355 33.49 -4.07 -5.53
CA SER A 355 34.21 -2.93 -6.09
C SER A 355 33.80 -2.82 -7.56
N THR A 356 33.19 -1.69 -7.92
CA THR A 356 33.06 -1.30 -9.32
C THR A 356 34.48 -0.95 -9.78
N GLN A 357 35.24 -1.93 -10.19
CA GLN A 357 36.38 -1.65 -11.09
C GLN A 357 35.74 -1.15 -12.38
N ALA A 358 35.55 0.16 -12.45
CA ALA A 358 35.31 0.83 -13.71
C ALA A 358 36.40 0.38 -14.68
N ASN A 359 36.00 -0.34 -15.72
CA ASN A 359 36.69 -0.52 -16.99
C ASN A 359 38.22 -0.30 -16.97
N ALA A 360 38.95 -1.13 -16.23
CA ALA A 360 40.28 -1.48 -16.67
C ALA A 360 40.05 -2.40 -17.89
N PRO A 361 40.71 -2.15 -19.05
CA PRO A 361 40.58 -3.04 -20.20
C PRO A 361 40.88 -4.45 -19.70
N ALA A 362 39.93 -5.36 -19.90
CA ALA A 362 39.99 -6.72 -19.39
C ALA A 362 41.32 -7.32 -19.83
N ALA A 363 42.25 -7.44 -18.88
CA ALA A 363 43.41 -8.27 -19.07
C ALA A 363 42.83 -9.64 -19.43
N ARG A 364 43.04 -10.07 -20.66
CA ARG A 364 42.60 -11.37 -21.19
C ARG A 364 42.99 -12.41 -20.15
N LYS A 365 41.99 -12.93 -19.42
CA LYS A 365 42.20 -14.08 -18.55
C LYS A 365 42.86 -15.16 -19.43
N PRO A 366 43.98 -15.76 -19.01
CA PRO A 366 44.56 -16.84 -19.77
C PRO A 366 43.49 -17.89 -20.00
N ALA A 367 43.27 -18.26 -21.25
CA ALA A 367 42.38 -19.35 -21.61
C ALA A 367 42.72 -20.53 -20.72
N PHE A 368 41.73 -21.05 -20.00
CA PHE A 368 41.88 -22.18 -19.13
C PHE A 368 42.16 -23.38 -20.05
N VAL A 369 43.43 -23.64 -20.33
CA VAL A 369 43.87 -24.83 -21.03
C VAL A 369 43.70 -25.95 -20.01
N LEU A 370 42.58 -26.65 -20.10
CA LEU A 370 42.38 -27.89 -19.36
C LEU A 370 43.57 -28.81 -19.65
N SER A 371 44.37 -29.14 -18.64
CA SER A 371 45.51 -30.02 -18.80
C SER A 371 45.02 -31.33 -19.40
N PRO A 372 45.75 -31.96 -20.30
CA PRO A 372 45.34 -33.22 -20.93
C PRO A 372 45.00 -34.32 -19.90
N LEU A 373 45.55 -34.25 -18.68
CA LEU A 373 45.20 -35.10 -17.54
C LEU A 373 43.75 -34.97 -17.07
N VAL A 374 43.18 -33.75 -17.11
CA VAL A 374 41.78 -33.54 -16.71
C VAL A 374 40.82 -34.04 -17.77
N LEU A 375 41.18 -33.91 -19.06
CA LEU A 375 40.38 -34.47 -20.17
C LEU A 375 40.37 -35.98 -20.15
N THR A 376 41.52 -36.64 -19.82
CA THR A 376 41.58 -38.11 -19.69
C THR A 376 40.76 -38.60 -18.48
N ALA A 377 40.77 -37.88 -17.35
CA ALA A 377 39.97 -38.26 -16.18
C ALA A 377 38.48 -38.19 -16.48
N ILE A 378 38.00 -37.14 -17.19
CA ILE A 378 36.58 -37.00 -17.60
C ILE A 378 36.22 -38.14 -18.59
N GLY A 379 37.09 -38.49 -19.52
CA GLY A 379 36.88 -39.58 -20.47
C GLY A 379 36.71 -40.94 -19.76
N VAL A 380 37.55 -41.26 -18.79
CA VAL A 380 37.46 -42.51 -18.02
C VAL A 380 36.18 -42.62 -17.22
N VAL A 381 35.73 -41.52 -16.59
CA VAL A 381 34.47 -41.51 -15.86
C VAL A 381 33.27 -41.70 -16.81
N ALA A 382 33.27 -41.06 -17.98
CA ALA A 382 32.19 -41.19 -18.96
C ALA A 382 32.10 -42.66 -19.51
N VAL A 383 33.22 -43.28 -19.79
CA VAL A 383 33.27 -44.70 -20.23
C VAL A 383 32.80 -45.63 -19.10
N GLY A 384 33.18 -45.38 -17.86
CA GLY A 384 32.71 -46.16 -16.71
C GLY A 384 31.20 -46.12 -16.53
N VAL A 385 30.59 -44.92 -16.68
CA VAL A 385 29.12 -44.73 -16.61
C VAL A 385 28.41 -45.46 -17.76
N LEU A 386 28.95 -45.41 -18.99
CA LEU A 386 28.39 -46.12 -20.13
C LEU A 386 28.41 -47.64 -19.94
N ILE A 387 29.51 -48.20 -19.41
CA ILE A 387 29.63 -49.65 -19.10
C ILE A 387 28.64 -50.02 -17.99
N ALA A 388 28.50 -49.19 -16.94
CA ALA A 388 27.57 -49.43 -15.84
C ALA A 388 26.09 -49.45 -16.30
N ILE A 389 25.75 -48.73 -17.36
CA ILE A 389 24.40 -48.73 -17.95
C ILE A 389 24.22 -49.89 -18.96
N ALA A 390 25.22 -50.14 -19.78
CA ALA A 390 25.12 -51.15 -20.85
C ALA A 390 25.07 -52.60 -20.33
N VAL A 391 25.84 -52.92 -19.27
CA VAL A 391 25.89 -54.27 -18.69
C VAL A 391 24.54 -54.75 -18.14
N PRO A 392 23.80 -53.98 -17.31
CA PRO A 392 22.49 -54.43 -16.84
C PRO A 392 21.43 -54.50 -17.95
N LEU A 393 21.54 -53.66 -18.99
CA LEU A 393 20.61 -53.70 -20.13
C LEU A 393 20.80 -54.93 -20.99
N THR A 394 22.05 -55.35 -21.21
CA THR A 394 22.35 -56.63 -21.96
C THR A 394 21.98 -57.86 -21.14
N LEU A 395 22.18 -57.85 -19.83
CA LEU A 395 21.76 -58.94 -18.94
C LEU A 395 20.23 -59.04 -18.84
N ARG A 396 19.51 -57.91 -18.84
CA ARG A 396 18.06 -57.93 -18.91
C ARG A 396 17.51 -58.48 -20.24
N ARG A 397 18.11 -58.08 -21.39
CA ARG A 397 17.73 -58.64 -22.70
C ARG A 397 17.99 -60.15 -22.80
N ARG A 398 19.08 -60.71 -22.22
CA ARG A 398 19.31 -62.09 -22.17
C ARG A 398 18.38 -62.94 -21.30
N ARG A 399 17.79 -62.31 -20.26
CA ARG A 399 16.74 -62.92 -19.41
C ARG A 399 15.38 -62.96 -20.09
N GLN A 400 15.06 -62.02 -20.96
CA GLN A 400 13.79 -62.00 -21.72
C GLN A 400 13.78 -62.92 -22.94
N ALA A 401 14.95 -63.34 -23.45
CA ALA A 401 15.06 -64.28 -24.56
C ALA A 401 15.01 -65.77 -24.15
N GLY A 402 14.83 -66.07 -22.87
CA GLY A 402 14.80 -67.44 -22.32
C GLY A 402 13.43 -67.96 -21.88
N GLU A 403 12.35 -67.14 -22.04
CA GLU A 403 11.01 -67.50 -21.57
C GLU A 403 9.93 -67.63 -22.66
N ASP A 404 10.32 -67.65 -23.95
CA ASP A 404 9.37 -67.93 -25.04
C ASP A 404 9.42 -69.37 -25.44
N GLY A 405 8.86 -70.26 -24.62
CA GLY A 405 8.78 -71.64 -24.96
C GLY A 405 7.95 -72.47 -23.95
N ALA A 406 6.63 -72.25 -23.86
CA ALA A 406 5.71 -73.32 -23.47
C ALA A 406 4.25 -72.80 -23.77
N GLU A 407 3.74 -73.47 -24.70
CA GLU A 407 2.38 -73.62 -25.23
C GLU A 407 1.28 -73.77 -24.18
N GLY A 408 0.08 -73.17 -24.44
CA GLY A 408 -1.12 -73.40 -23.60
C GLY A 408 -2.31 -72.49 -23.91
N ASP A 409 -2.91 -72.77 -25.07
CA ASP A 409 -4.30 -72.67 -25.47
C ASP A 409 -5.32 -72.30 -24.35
N ARG A 410 -6.05 -71.17 -24.48
CA ARG A 410 -7.49 -70.95 -24.20
C ARG A 410 -7.96 -69.61 -24.68
N THR A 411 -8.83 -69.63 -25.66
CA THR A 411 -9.65 -68.55 -26.23
C THR A 411 -10.82 -68.13 -25.33
N PRO A 412 -11.72 -67.20 -25.77
CA PRO A 412 -11.81 -65.85 -25.23
C PRO A 412 -13.19 -65.56 -24.59
N GLU A 413 -13.27 -64.60 -23.77
CA GLU A 413 -14.60 -64.00 -23.53
C GLU A 413 -14.53 -62.46 -23.39
N ARG A 414 -15.34 -61.87 -24.19
CA ARG A 414 -15.70 -60.46 -24.32
C ARG A 414 -15.98 -59.79 -22.98
N MET A 415 -15.52 -58.55 -22.86
CA MET A 415 -16.52 -57.45 -22.64
C MET A 415 -15.87 -56.11 -22.98
N ALA A 416 -16.47 -55.48 -23.98
CA ALA A 416 -16.26 -54.12 -24.39
C ALA A 416 -16.92 -53.17 -23.38
N ALA A 417 -16.26 -52.11 -22.98
CA ALA A 417 -16.87 -50.92 -22.48
C ALA A 417 -16.20 -49.71 -23.12
N ALA A 418 -16.83 -49.21 -24.15
CA ALA A 418 -16.51 -47.99 -24.84
C ALA A 418 -16.92 -46.79 -23.96
N ALA A 419 -16.01 -45.93 -23.62
CA ALA A 419 -16.29 -44.59 -23.11
C ALA A 419 -16.43 -43.64 -24.30
N THR A 420 -17.64 -43.31 -24.66
CA THR A 420 -18.01 -42.30 -25.64
C THR A 420 -18.01 -40.93 -24.99
N TRP A 421 -17.33 -40.01 -25.62
CA TRP A 421 -17.42 -38.55 -25.38
C TRP A 421 -18.65 -38.03 -26.12
N PRO A 422 -19.47 -37.13 -25.55
CA PRO A 422 -20.54 -36.49 -26.31
C PRO A 422 -20.03 -35.28 -27.07
N PRO A 423 -20.58 -34.98 -28.26
CA PRO A 423 -20.18 -33.87 -29.11
C PRO A 423 -20.81 -32.54 -28.69
N LEU A 424 -20.07 -31.48 -29.01
CA LEU A 424 -20.51 -30.07 -28.94
C LEU A 424 -21.82 -29.86 -29.75
N GLY A 425 -22.87 -29.45 -29.07
CA GLY A 425 -24.08 -28.94 -29.68
C GLY A 425 -24.03 -27.43 -29.86
N THR A 426 -24.01 -27.01 -31.12
CA THR A 426 -24.34 -25.64 -31.55
C THR A 426 -25.84 -25.40 -31.33
N GLN A 427 -26.20 -24.38 -30.55
CA GLN A 427 -27.54 -23.80 -30.57
C GLN A 427 -27.49 -22.38 -31.10
N ALA A 428 -28.32 -22.19 -32.12
CA ALA A 428 -28.53 -20.94 -32.82
C ALA A 428 -29.25 -19.91 -31.97
N MET A 429 -28.88 -18.66 -32.22
CA MET A 429 -29.53 -17.46 -31.68
C MET A 429 -30.90 -17.27 -32.33
N ASP A 430 -31.90 -16.96 -31.52
CA ASP A 430 -33.13 -16.33 -31.96
C ASP A 430 -33.17 -14.90 -31.41
N ALA A 431 -33.28 -13.95 -32.32
CA ALA A 431 -33.32 -12.52 -32.06
C ALA A 431 -34.77 -12.06 -31.94
N GLY A 432 -35.15 -11.50 -30.79
CA GLY A 432 -36.41 -10.76 -30.62
C GLY A 432 -36.16 -9.25 -30.54
N PRO A 433 -37.05 -8.40 -31.05
CA PRO A 433 -36.81 -6.98 -31.26
C PRO A 433 -36.98 -6.11 -30.00
N PRO A 434 -36.40 -4.91 -29.96
CA PRO A 434 -36.43 -4.03 -28.79
C PRO A 434 -37.71 -3.21 -28.72
N ALA A 435 -38.24 -3.08 -27.48
CA ALA A 435 -39.38 -2.22 -27.17
C ALA A 435 -38.90 -0.75 -26.98
N GLU A 436 -39.56 0.14 -27.68
CA GLU A 436 -39.48 1.59 -27.53
C GLU A 436 -40.03 2.05 -26.18
N GLY A 437 -39.24 2.81 -25.41
CA GLY A 437 -39.65 3.49 -24.20
C GLY A 437 -39.39 4.99 -24.28
N SER A 438 -40.48 5.74 -24.38
CA SER A 438 -40.57 7.18 -24.60
C SER A 438 -39.95 8.01 -23.45
N PHE A 439 -39.16 9.02 -23.79
CA PHE A 439 -38.71 10.10 -22.89
C PHE A 439 -39.66 11.29 -22.97
N PRO A 440 -40.05 11.93 -21.85
CA PRO A 440 -40.72 13.22 -21.88
C PRO A 440 -39.67 14.36 -21.91
N ALA A 441 -39.84 15.24 -22.86
CA ALA A 441 -39.12 16.49 -23.04
C ALA A 441 -39.45 17.48 -21.92
N GLN A 442 -38.47 18.05 -21.26
CA GLN A 442 -38.62 19.24 -20.41
C GLN A 442 -38.08 20.50 -21.10
N ARG A 443 -38.94 21.51 -21.09
CA ARG A 443 -38.88 22.82 -21.76
C ARG A 443 -37.74 23.67 -21.19
N ARG A 444 -37.05 24.37 -22.11
CA ARG A 444 -36.22 25.57 -21.86
C ARG A 444 -37.12 26.77 -21.54
N ALA A 445 -36.67 27.58 -20.55
CA ALA A 445 -37.05 29.00 -20.47
C ALA A 445 -35.77 29.86 -20.47
N PRO A 446 -35.77 31.03 -21.09
CA PRO A 446 -34.61 31.87 -21.25
C PRO A 446 -34.46 32.88 -20.11
N GLY A 447 -33.24 33.02 -19.56
CA GLY A 447 -32.88 34.07 -18.61
C GLY A 447 -31.59 34.76 -19.03
N SER A 448 -31.74 36.00 -19.48
CA SER A 448 -30.69 36.95 -19.78
C SER A 448 -29.90 37.38 -18.53
N GLY A 449 -28.59 37.35 -18.58
CA GLY A 449 -27.69 37.86 -17.57
C GLY A 449 -26.35 38.25 -18.16
N THR A 450 -26.18 39.53 -18.39
CA THR A 450 -24.95 40.21 -18.80
C THR A 450 -23.90 40.15 -17.69
N GLY A 451 -22.70 39.61 -17.99
CA GLY A 451 -21.51 39.67 -17.16
C GLY A 451 -20.26 39.94 -18.01
N PRO A 452 -19.27 40.67 -17.49
CA PRO A 452 -18.23 41.33 -18.31
C PRO A 452 -17.14 40.36 -18.80
N SER A 453 -16.63 40.67 -19.98
CA SER A 453 -15.56 40.02 -20.69
C SER A 453 -14.22 40.07 -19.94
N PRO A 454 -13.38 39.00 -20.01
CA PRO A 454 -12.02 39.06 -19.54
C PRO A 454 -11.11 39.75 -20.56
N VAL A 455 -10.24 40.61 -20.04
CA VAL A 455 -9.20 41.36 -20.76
C VAL A 455 -8.13 40.38 -21.26
N ALA A 456 -7.83 40.44 -22.54
CA ALA A 456 -6.74 39.72 -23.17
C ALA A 456 -5.41 40.38 -22.81
N VAL A 457 -4.49 39.62 -22.18
CA VAL A 457 -3.11 40.01 -21.97
C VAL A 457 -2.30 39.57 -23.21
N VAL A 458 -1.72 40.55 -23.88
CA VAL A 458 -0.81 40.35 -25.00
C VAL A 458 0.57 40.00 -24.45
N PRO A 459 1.28 38.95 -24.93
CA PRO A 459 2.66 38.71 -24.59
C PRO A 459 3.59 39.64 -25.39
N GLY A 460 4.36 40.46 -24.71
CA GLY A 460 5.38 41.28 -25.30
C GLY A 460 6.57 40.46 -25.85
N SER A 461 6.91 40.76 -27.07
CA SER A 461 8.14 40.31 -27.77
C SER A 461 9.38 40.91 -27.11
N ALA A 462 10.31 40.07 -26.64
CA ALA A 462 11.67 40.49 -26.34
C ALA A 462 12.63 39.87 -27.36
N ALA A 463 13.26 40.70 -28.11
CA ALA A 463 14.23 40.40 -29.14
C ALA A 463 15.55 39.86 -28.56
N GLY A 464 16.19 39.08 -29.43
CA GLY A 464 17.35 38.23 -29.25
C GLY A 464 18.64 38.79 -28.65
N VAL A 465 19.41 37.82 -28.19
CA VAL A 465 20.88 37.84 -28.24
C VAL A 465 21.36 36.45 -28.64
N ALA A 466 22.09 36.41 -29.75
CA ALA A 466 22.73 35.21 -30.30
C ALA A 466 23.99 34.89 -29.50
N GLY A 467 24.32 33.60 -29.35
CA GLY A 467 25.66 33.14 -29.08
C GLY A 467 25.77 32.17 -27.89
N GLY A 468 25.90 30.89 -28.18
CA GLY A 468 26.32 29.87 -27.24
C GLY A 468 25.79 28.48 -27.63
N ASN A 469 26.71 27.60 -28.06
CA ASN A 469 26.44 26.16 -28.27
C ASN A 469 25.97 25.47 -26.98
N GLY A 470 24.77 25.79 -26.54
CA GLY A 470 24.11 25.14 -25.43
C GLY A 470 23.54 23.81 -25.93
N THR A 471 24.04 22.69 -25.45
CA THR A 471 23.43 21.38 -25.59
C THR A 471 22.03 21.44 -25.02
N GLN A 472 21.03 21.55 -25.90
CA GLN A 472 19.61 21.55 -25.50
C GLN A 472 19.32 20.20 -24.85
N VAL A 473 19.02 20.24 -23.55
CA VAL A 473 18.68 19.04 -22.78
C VAL A 473 17.19 18.77 -23.00
N VAL A 474 16.89 17.63 -23.60
CA VAL A 474 15.51 17.18 -23.85
C VAL A 474 15.06 16.27 -22.70
N PHE A 475 13.87 16.49 -22.20
CA PHE A 475 13.27 15.65 -21.16
C PHE A 475 12.05 14.92 -21.70
N CYS A 476 11.81 13.70 -21.23
CA CYS A 476 10.60 12.94 -21.53
C CYS A 476 9.38 13.67 -20.98
N THR A 477 8.39 13.96 -21.81
CA THR A 477 7.16 14.65 -21.42
C THR A 477 6.28 13.80 -20.47
N GLN A 478 6.45 12.46 -20.51
CA GLN A 478 5.67 11.54 -19.69
C GLN A 478 6.24 11.32 -18.28
N CYS A 479 7.57 11.23 -18.14
CA CYS A 479 8.21 10.87 -16.86
C CYS A 479 9.30 11.85 -16.39
N GLY A 480 9.56 12.94 -17.13
CA GLY A 480 10.57 13.94 -16.78
C GLY A 480 12.03 13.48 -16.93
N MET A 481 12.29 12.26 -17.40
CA MET A 481 13.65 11.73 -17.57
C MET A 481 14.41 12.49 -18.65
N ARG A 482 15.69 12.81 -18.37
CA ARG A 482 16.60 13.41 -19.35
C ARG A 482 16.87 12.44 -20.49
N LEU A 483 16.65 12.89 -21.73
CA LEU A 483 16.83 12.09 -22.93
C LEU A 483 18.14 12.47 -23.63
N GLY A 484 18.82 11.50 -24.18
CA GLY A 484 19.93 11.73 -25.13
C GLY A 484 19.41 12.12 -26.51
N LYS A 485 20.24 12.84 -27.29
CA LYS A 485 19.89 13.45 -28.61
C LYS A 485 19.40 12.48 -29.70
N ALA A 486 19.37 11.17 -29.47
CA ALA A 486 19.02 10.17 -30.49
C ALA A 486 18.01 9.12 -30.01
N HIS A 487 17.33 9.34 -28.90
CA HIS A 487 16.36 8.36 -28.39
C HIS A 487 14.98 8.62 -28.99
N ARG A 488 14.45 7.63 -29.73
CA ARG A 488 13.05 7.64 -30.22
C ARG A 488 12.06 7.22 -29.14
N PHE A 489 12.54 6.59 -28.07
CA PHE A 489 11.73 6.17 -26.94
C PHE A 489 12.48 6.50 -25.65
N CYS A 490 11.76 6.86 -24.62
CA CYS A 490 12.31 7.01 -23.29
C CYS A 490 12.72 5.62 -22.74
N GLY A 491 14.00 5.42 -22.44
CA GLY A 491 14.53 4.15 -21.92
C GLY A 491 13.98 3.77 -20.55
N PHE A 492 13.28 4.70 -19.88
CA PHE A 492 12.72 4.49 -18.55
C PHE A 492 11.23 4.10 -18.60
N CYS A 493 10.39 4.81 -19.35
CA CYS A 493 8.94 4.58 -19.36
C CYS A 493 8.43 4.06 -20.71
N GLY A 494 9.29 3.88 -21.71
CA GLY A 494 8.91 3.39 -23.04
C GLY A 494 8.12 4.40 -23.89
N HIS A 495 7.88 5.64 -23.39
CA HIS A 495 7.13 6.65 -24.13
C HIS A 495 7.87 7.10 -25.39
N ALA A 496 7.16 7.19 -26.52
CA ALA A 496 7.71 7.71 -27.76
C ALA A 496 8.05 9.20 -27.59
N VAL A 497 9.22 9.60 -28.08
CA VAL A 497 9.69 10.97 -27.99
C VAL A 497 9.56 11.57 -29.39
N ASP A 498 8.62 12.49 -29.55
CA ASP A 498 8.49 13.29 -30.74
C ASP A 498 9.65 14.31 -30.76
N GLN A 499 10.49 14.23 -31.81
CA GLN A 499 11.59 15.16 -32.06
C GLN A 499 11.16 16.29 -32.95
#